data_f666728010e788f256fbcb8ec223d0dc
#
_entry.id   f666728010e788f256fbcb8ec223d0dc
#
_cell.length_a   1.000
_cell.length_b   1.000
_cell.length_c   1.000
_cell.angle_alpha   90.00
_cell.angle_beta   90.00
_cell.angle_gamma   90.00
#
_symmetry.space_group_name_H-M   'P 1'
#
loop_
_entity.id
_entity.type
_entity.pdbx_description
1 polymer ?
#
loop_
_entity_poly.entity_id
_entity_poly.type
_entity_poly.pdbx_seq_one_letter_code
_entity_poly.pdbx_strand_id
1 'polypeptide(L)'
;AWRTEHYKRGLRLPAGQIVEPYRLPTEAEWEYAARMGNSRIVYPWGTEEIRSCEGCFYGNFKPGDGDYTADKHLITAPVSSYPPNDFGLFDMAGNVAEWTSTAWSTSGLRHINDVNPELNYRADIHDSRDLTRKVIKGGSWKDIARYVRANNRAQAPQNAAHSYIGFRCVRSAVEFSK
;
A
#
# COMPACT_ATOMS: atom_id res chain seq x y z
N ALA A 1 7.16 -6.18 -14.06
CA ALA A 1 7.55 -6.92 -15.26
C ALA A 1 9.08 -7.13 -15.33
N TRP A 2 9.93 -6.08 -15.28
CA TRP A 2 11.39 -6.21 -15.41
C TRP A 2 12.04 -7.14 -14.35
N ARG A 3 11.69 -7.00 -13.07
CA ARG A 3 12.21 -7.87 -12.00
C ARG A 3 11.79 -9.32 -12.16
N THR A 4 10.57 -9.57 -12.61
CA THR A 4 10.07 -10.93 -12.86
C THR A 4 10.85 -11.62 -13.96
N GLU A 5 11.16 -10.91 -15.05
CA GLU A 5 11.95 -11.46 -16.14
C GLU A 5 13.41 -11.74 -15.73
N HIS A 6 14.03 -10.86 -14.94
CA HIS A 6 15.36 -11.08 -14.39
C HIS A 6 15.41 -12.23 -13.39
N TYR A 7 14.38 -12.34 -12.54
CA TYR A 7 14.25 -13.45 -11.62
C TYR A 7 14.10 -14.79 -12.35
N LYS A 8 13.29 -14.85 -13.40
CA LYS A 8 13.13 -16.03 -14.23
C LYS A 8 14.45 -16.46 -14.93
N ARG A 9 15.28 -15.50 -15.34
CA ARG A 9 16.58 -15.78 -15.97
C ARG A 9 17.64 -16.28 -14.99
N GLY A 10 17.60 -15.83 -13.73
CA GLY A 10 18.56 -16.20 -12.70
C GLY A 10 18.26 -17.52 -11.97
N LEU A 11 17.02 -18.00 -12.01
CA LEU A 11 16.61 -19.24 -11.37
C LEU A 11 16.47 -20.38 -12.38
N ARG A 12 17.28 -21.44 -12.20
CA ARG A 12 17.02 -22.73 -12.83
C ARG A 12 15.82 -23.37 -12.10
N LEU A 13 14.62 -23.03 -12.54
CA LEU A 13 13.41 -23.67 -12.02
C LEU A 13 13.28 -25.06 -12.65
N PRO A 14 12.84 -26.07 -11.90
CA PRO A 14 12.47 -27.36 -12.46
C PRO A 14 11.44 -27.18 -13.57
N ALA A 15 11.48 -28.02 -14.59
CA ALA A 15 10.52 -27.95 -15.70
C ALA A 15 9.09 -28.04 -15.16
N GLY A 16 8.25 -27.08 -15.54
CA GLY A 16 6.84 -27.02 -15.12
C GLY A 16 6.51 -26.07 -13.96
N GLN A 17 7.50 -25.43 -13.32
CA GLN A 17 7.19 -24.41 -12.33
C GLN A 17 6.77 -23.08 -12.99
N ILE A 18 5.55 -22.66 -12.69
CA ILE A 18 5.03 -21.33 -13.07
C ILE A 18 5.40 -20.34 -11.96
N VAL A 19 6.17 -19.32 -12.29
CA VAL A 19 6.43 -18.19 -11.40
C VAL A 19 5.48 -17.07 -11.77
N GLU A 20 4.51 -16.81 -10.91
CA GLU A 20 3.63 -15.67 -11.07
C GLU A 20 4.41 -14.34 -11.06
N PRO A 21 4.09 -13.42 -11.96
CA PRO A 21 4.78 -12.14 -12.04
C PRO A 21 4.51 -11.29 -10.79
N TYR A 22 5.50 -10.48 -10.40
CA TYR A 22 5.27 -9.41 -9.45
C TYR A 22 4.36 -8.35 -10.07
N ARG A 23 3.39 -7.89 -9.29
CA ARG A 23 2.45 -6.84 -9.65
C ARG A 23 2.22 -5.89 -8.49
N LEU A 24 1.54 -4.78 -8.75
CA LEU A 24 0.99 -3.96 -7.67
C LEU A 24 -0.16 -4.73 -6.99
N PRO A 25 -0.37 -4.53 -5.68
CA PRO A 25 -1.55 -5.05 -5.01
C PRO A 25 -2.81 -4.35 -5.56
N THR A 26 -3.93 -5.02 -5.49
CA THR A 26 -5.24 -4.36 -5.56
C THR A 26 -5.46 -3.54 -4.28
N GLU A 27 -6.41 -2.61 -4.30
CA GLU A 27 -6.81 -1.89 -3.09
C GLU A 27 -7.24 -2.84 -1.97
N ALA A 28 -8.02 -3.87 -2.32
CA ALA A 28 -8.52 -4.87 -1.37
C ALA A 28 -7.38 -5.69 -0.75
N GLU A 29 -6.43 -6.17 -1.55
CA GLU A 29 -5.26 -6.90 -1.07
C GLU A 29 -4.40 -6.04 -0.14
N TRP A 30 -4.17 -4.78 -0.52
CA TRP A 30 -3.40 -3.84 0.29
C TRP A 30 -4.08 -3.61 1.64
N GLU A 31 -5.39 -3.33 1.64
CA GLU A 31 -6.16 -3.07 2.86
C GLU A 31 -6.27 -4.32 3.75
N TYR A 32 -6.47 -5.50 3.16
CA TYR A 32 -6.44 -6.78 3.89
C TYR A 32 -5.11 -6.99 4.62
N ALA A 33 -4.00 -6.75 3.93
CA ALA A 33 -2.66 -6.87 4.50
C ALA A 33 -2.40 -5.83 5.61
N ALA A 34 -2.84 -4.58 5.42
CA ALA A 34 -2.72 -3.52 6.42
C ALA A 34 -3.56 -3.79 7.67
N ARG A 35 -4.73 -4.39 7.51
CA ARG A 35 -5.66 -4.73 8.60
C ARG A 35 -5.43 -6.12 9.18
N MET A 36 -4.44 -6.88 8.68
CA MET A 36 -4.15 -8.25 9.15
C MET A 36 -5.39 -9.15 9.09
N GLY A 37 -6.21 -8.99 8.04
CA GLY A 37 -7.45 -9.73 7.85
C GLY A 37 -8.62 -9.35 8.78
N ASN A 38 -8.46 -8.35 9.66
CA ASN A 38 -9.49 -7.94 10.62
C ASN A 38 -10.06 -6.55 10.26
N SER A 39 -11.30 -6.50 9.81
CA SER A 39 -11.97 -5.26 9.39
C SER A 39 -12.14 -4.20 10.49
N ARG A 40 -11.99 -4.56 11.77
CA ARG A 40 -12.09 -3.62 12.90
C ARG A 40 -10.80 -2.82 13.12
N ILE A 41 -9.68 -3.26 12.56
CA ILE A 41 -8.40 -2.57 12.69
C ILE A 41 -8.43 -1.27 11.90
N VAL A 42 -8.14 -0.17 12.59
CA VAL A 42 -8.09 1.18 12.04
C VAL A 42 -6.71 1.49 11.48
N TYR A 43 -5.68 1.22 12.25
CA TYR A 43 -4.28 1.42 11.88
C TYR A 43 -3.53 0.10 11.78
N PRO A 44 -2.55 -0.02 10.87
CA PRO A 44 -1.80 -1.26 10.65
C PRO A 44 -1.06 -1.80 11.88
N TRP A 45 -0.80 -1.00 12.88
CA TRP A 45 -0.18 -1.41 14.15
C TRP A 45 -1.18 -1.96 15.19
N GLY A 46 -2.48 -2.09 14.84
CA GLY A 46 -3.48 -2.82 15.61
C GLY A 46 -4.20 -2.04 16.73
N THR A 47 -3.73 -0.85 17.09
CA THR A 47 -4.38 0.01 18.12
C THR A 47 -4.90 1.32 17.50
N GLU A 48 -5.78 2.03 18.21
CA GLU A 48 -6.26 3.35 17.78
C GLU A 48 -5.29 4.48 18.18
N GLU A 49 -4.39 4.22 19.10
CA GLU A 49 -3.37 5.16 19.52
C GLU A 49 -2.31 5.33 18.42
N ILE A 50 -1.83 6.56 18.25
CA ILE A 50 -0.79 6.88 17.25
C ILE A 50 0.63 6.83 17.82
N ARG A 51 0.74 6.66 19.14
CA ARG A 51 1.99 6.57 19.90
C ARG A 51 1.95 5.42 20.89
N SER A 52 3.10 4.84 21.17
CA SER A 52 3.27 3.89 22.27
C SER A 52 3.14 4.58 23.63
N CYS A 53 3.05 3.77 24.71
CA CYS A 53 3.08 4.27 26.07
C CYS A 53 4.37 5.04 26.43
N GLU A 54 5.44 4.82 25.66
CA GLU A 54 6.71 5.54 25.76
C GLU A 54 6.74 6.82 24.92
N GLY A 55 5.65 7.16 24.24
CA GLY A 55 5.52 8.36 23.41
C GLY A 55 6.09 8.23 21.99
N CYS A 56 6.60 7.07 21.59
CA CYS A 56 7.12 6.84 20.25
C CYS A 56 5.99 6.66 19.23
N PHE A 57 6.08 7.31 18.07
CA PHE A 57 5.14 7.11 16.98
C PHE A 57 5.25 5.71 16.39
N TYR A 58 4.14 5.19 15.87
CA TYR A 58 4.07 3.89 15.18
C TYR A 58 4.33 3.97 13.68
N GLY A 59 4.53 5.17 13.13
CA GLY A 59 4.79 5.39 11.72
C GLY A 59 5.26 6.81 11.44
N ASN A 60 5.77 7.03 10.25
CA ASN A 60 6.22 8.33 9.77
C ASN A 60 5.04 9.08 9.10
N PHE A 61 4.43 9.98 9.83
CA PHE A 61 3.34 10.85 9.35
C PHE A 61 3.35 12.17 10.12
N LYS A 62 2.73 13.19 9.56
CA LYS A 62 2.72 14.53 10.13
C LYS A 62 2.04 14.55 11.50
N PRO A 63 2.75 14.88 12.58
CA PRO A 63 2.17 15.07 13.90
C PRO A 63 1.19 16.25 13.92
N GLY A 64 0.10 16.12 14.68
CA GLY A 64 -0.94 17.14 14.75
C GLY A 64 -0.56 18.45 15.50
N ASP A 65 0.52 18.40 16.28
CA ASP A 65 0.77 19.39 17.34
C ASP A 65 1.88 20.41 17.01
N GLY A 66 2.16 20.62 15.71
CA GLY A 66 3.12 21.65 15.26
C GLY A 66 4.60 21.23 15.23
N ASP A 67 5.01 20.19 15.93
CA ASP A 67 6.33 19.61 15.80
C ASP A 67 6.34 18.55 14.68
N TYR A 68 6.75 18.96 13.49
CA TYR A 68 6.82 18.11 12.31
C TYR A 68 7.94 17.06 12.34
N THR A 69 8.75 17.06 13.39
CA THR A 69 9.84 16.11 13.58
C THR A 69 9.64 15.19 14.77
N ALA A 70 8.47 15.25 15.41
CA ALA A 70 8.17 14.47 16.61
C ALA A 70 8.20 12.94 16.35
N ASP A 71 8.02 12.51 15.10
CA ASP A 71 8.21 11.13 14.65
C ASP A 71 9.65 10.82 14.22
N LYS A 72 10.60 11.77 14.42
CA LYS A 72 12.03 11.74 14.12
C LYS A 72 12.40 12.00 12.65
N HIS A 73 11.43 12.21 11.77
CA HIS A 73 11.69 12.43 10.34
C HIS A 73 10.85 13.59 9.79
N LEU A 74 11.48 14.52 9.11
CA LEU A 74 10.80 15.65 8.45
C LEU A 74 10.18 15.24 7.11
N ILE A 75 10.79 14.27 6.46
CA ILE A 75 10.40 13.68 5.18
C ILE A 75 10.39 12.14 5.31
N THR A 76 10.74 11.42 4.27
CA THR A 76 10.79 9.95 4.30
C THR A 76 11.80 9.43 5.31
N ALA A 77 11.42 8.37 6.03
CA ALA A 77 12.27 7.57 6.88
C ALA A 77 12.90 6.40 6.09
N PRO A 78 14.05 5.86 6.54
CA PRO A 78 14.51 4.58 6.05
C PRO A 78 13.43 3.50 6.25
N VAL A 79 13.31 2.56 5.31
CA VAL A 79 12.35 1.45 5.44
C VAL A 79 12.62 0.66 6.73
N SER A 80 11.56 0.14 7.34
CA SER A 80 11.62 -0.62 8.60
C SER A 80 12.10 0.19 9.82
N SER A 81 11.97 1.52 9.78
CA SER A 81 12.26 2.38 10.95
C SER A 81 11.23 2.25 12.07
N TYR A 82 10.06 1.71 11.77
CA TYR A 82 8.94 1.54 12.69
C TYR A 82 8.57 0.06 12.81
N PRO A 83 7.87 -0.35 13.89
CA PRO A 83 7.48 -1.75 14.07
C PRO A 83 6.61 -2.26 12.92
N PRO A 84 6.76 -3.55 12.54
CA PRO A 84 5.87 -4.17 11.57
C PRO A 84 4.49 -4.44 12.19
N ASN A 85 3.51 -4.68 11.32
CA ASN A 85 2.24 -5.26 11.76
C ASN A 85 2.38 -6.77 12.06
N ASP A 86 1.31 -7.43 12.57
CA ASP A 86 1.35 -8.86 12.93
C ASP A 86 1.54 -9.81 11.72
N PHE A 87 1.39 -9.30 10.48
CA PHE A 87 1.78 -10.04 9.27
C PHE A 87 3.26 -9.84 8.90
N GLY A 88 4.03 -9.12 9.73
CA GLY A 88 5.44 -8.82 9.47
C GLY A 88 5.68 -7.75 8.41
N LEU A 89 4.66 -6.95 8.07
CA LEU A 89 4.75 -5.92 7.04
C LEU A 89 5.09 -4.57 7.66
N PHE A 90 6.18 -3.98 7.19
CA PHE A 90 6.65 -2.66 7.61
C PHE A 90 6.01 -1.54 6.79
N ASP A 91 5.96 -0.34 7.38
CA ASP A 91 5.60 0.92 6.74
C ASP A 91 4.24 0.87 6.00
N MET A 92 3.27 0.12 6.56
CA MET A 92 1.91 0.05 6.03
C MET A 92 1.08 1.31 6.34
N ALA A 93 1.62 2.27 7.09
CA ALA A 93 1.00 3.56 7.37
C ALA A 93 2.06 4.65 7.44
N GLY A 94 1.88 5.72 6.67
CA GLY A 94 2.86 6.81 6.58
C GLY A 94 4.07 6.46 5.71
N ASN A 95 5.15 7.17 5.90
CA ASN A 95 6.35 7.17 5.07
C ASN A 95 6.03 7.63 3.63
N VAL A 96 5.64 6.74 2.74
CA VAL A 96 5.11 7.09 1.42
C VAL A 96 3.78 6.39 1.17
N ALA A 97 2.84 7.10 0.55
CA ALA A 97 1.63 6.47 0.06
C ALA A 97 1.99 5.47 -1.05
N GLU A 98 1.19 4.43 -1.24
CA GLU A 98 1.55 3.33 -2.13
C GLU A 98 0.53 3.14 -3.24
N TRP A 99 1.04 3.01 -4.47
CA TRP A 99 0.25 2.69 -5.63
C TRP A 99 -0.43 1.33 -5.52
N THR A 100 -1.71 1.29 -5.91
CA THR A 100 -2.41 0.03 -6.17
C THR A 100 -2.73 -0.11 -7.66
N SER A 101 -3.10 -1.32 -8.10
CA SER A 101 -3.58 -1.57 -9.48
C SER A 101 -4.98 -1.00 -9.70
N THR A 102 -5.75 -0.79 -8.62
CA THR A 102 -7.16 -0.41 -8.67
C THR A 102 -7.36 0.99 -9.24
N ALA A 103 -8.24 1.11 -10.22
CA ALA A 103 -8.66 2.39 -10.77
C ALA A 103 -9.51 3.16 -9.74
N TRP A 104 -9.39 4.49 -9.74
CA TRP A 104 -10.17 5.32 -8.85
C TRP A 104 -11.64 5.35 -9.27
N SER A 105 -12.50 5.18 -8.28
CA SER A 105 -13.93 5.46 -8.38
C SER A 105 -14.42 6.14 -7.11
N THR A 106 -15.26 7.15 -7.24
CA THR A 106 -15.86 7.86 -6.10
C THR A 106 -16.79 6.97 -5.30
N SER A 107 -17.47 6.02 -5.94
CA SER A 107 -18.31 5.01 -5.28
C SER A 107 -17.52 3.90 -4.60
N GLY A 108 -16.20 3.84 -4.86
CA GLY A 108 -15.35 2.75 -4.36
C GLY A 108 -15.74 1.39 -4.94
N LEU A 109 -15.52 0.36 -4.15
CA LEU A 109 -15.80 -1.04 -4.52
C LEU A 109 -17.18 -1.52 -4.04
N ARG A 110 -18.05 -0.61 -3.57
CA ARG A 110 -19.33 -0.94 -2.93
C ARG A 110 -20.32 -1.70 -3.83
N HIS A 111 -20.14 -1.65 -5.13
CA HIS A 111 -21.01 -2.30 -6.11
C HIS A 111 -20.45 -3.64 -6.62
N ILE A 112 -19.27 -4.03 -6.13
CA ILE A 112 -18.61 -5.27 -6.56
C ILE A 112 -18.75 -6.28 -5.43
N ASN A 113 -19.60 -7.28 -5.65
CA ASN A 113 -19.79 -8.41 -4.74
C ASN A 113 -18.80 -9.51 -5.07
N ASP A 114 -17.52 -9.29 -4.77
CA ASP A 114 -16.47 -10.27 -4.98
C ASP A 114 -15.61 -10.38 -3.70
N VAL A 115 -14.96 -11.53 -3.52
CA VAL A 115 -14.05 -11.80 -2.39
C VAL A 115 -12.80 -10.93 -2.49
N ASN A 116 -12.34 -10.65 -3.71
CA ASN A 116 -11.22 -9.73 -4.00
C ASN A 116 -11.66 -8.74 -5.08
N PRO A 117 -12.46 -7.72 -4.71
CA PRO A 117 -13.02 -6.81 -5.69
C PRO A 117 -11.90 -6.00 -6.36
N GLU A 118 -11.89 -6.01 -7.67
CA GLU A 118 -10.93 -5.26 -8.48
C GLU A 118 -11.67 -4.37 -9.49
N LEU A 119 -11.38 -3.09 -9.47
CA LEU A 119 -11.75 -2.15 -10.52
C LEU A 119 -10.51 -1.90 -11.38
N ASN A 120 -10.38 -2.70 -12.45
CA ASN A 120 -9.20 -2.65 -13.31
C ASN A 120 -9.52 -1.89 -14.59
N TYR A 121 -9.08 -0.63 -14.64
CA TYR A 121 -9.14 0.18 -15.84
C TYR A 121 -7.73 0.64 -16.21
N ARG A 122 -7.30 0.33 -17.43
CA ARG A 122 -6.03 0.81 -17.99
C ARG A 122 -6.33 2.01 -18.87
N ALA A 123 -6.13 3.19 -18.32
CA ALA A 123 -6.33 4.42 -19.05
C ALA A 123 -5.28 4.58 -20.16
N ASP A 124 -5.76 5.04 -21.32
CA ASP A 124 -4.95 5.44 -22.45
C ASP A 124 -4.54 6.93 -22.32
N ILE A 125 -3.60 7.36 -23.14
CA ILE A 125 -3.14 8.75 -23.23
C ILE A 125 -4.25 9.71 -23.65
N HIS A 126 -5.26 9.21 -24.37
CA HIS A 126 -6.42 9.98 -24.83
C HIS A 126 -7.59 10.01 -23.85
N ASP A 127 -7.51 9.24 -22.78
CA ASP A 127 -8.56 9.20 -21.77
C ASP A 127 -8.61 10.50 -20.94
N SER A 128 -9.78 10.78 -20.42
CA SER A 128 -9.95 11.91 -19.49
C SER A 128 -9.07 11.75 -18.25
N ARG A 129 -8.65 12.88 -17.66
CA ARG A 129 -7.80 12.87 -16.45
C ARG A 129 -8.41 12.08 -15.30
N ASP A 130 -9.73 12.00 -15.21
CA ASP A 130 -10.40 11.26 -14.14
C ASP A 130 -10.24 9.75 -14.32
N LEU A 131 -10.24 9.27 -15.55
CA LEU A 131 -10.02 7.84 -15.85
C LEU A 131 -8.57 7.41 -15.65
N THR A 132 -7.61 8.34 -15.69
CA THR A 132 -6.18 8.04 -15.46
C THR A 132 -5.82 7.88 -13.98
N ARG A 133 -6.78 8.07 -13.06
CA ARG A 133 -6.50 8.04 -11.62
C ARG A 133 -6.49 6.63 -11.06
N LYS A 134 -5.51 6.36 -10.20
CA LYS A 134 -5.37 5.12 -9.45
C LYS A 134 -5.53 5.37 -7.96
N VAL A 135 -5.98 4.36 -7.24
CA VAL A 135 -6.02 4.38 -5.78
C VAL A 135 -4.60 4.31 -5.24
N ILE A 136 -4.31 5.17 -4.27
CA ILE A 136 -3.12 5.09 -3.42
C ILE A 136 -3.55 4.88 -1.97
N LYS A 137 -2.77 4.14 -1.22
CA LYS A 137 -3.07 3.71 0.16
C LYS A 137 -1.95 4.08 1.13
N GLY A 138 -2.24 4.00 2.43
CA GLY A 138 -1.27 4.14 3.51
C GLY A 138 -1.01 5.57 3.97
N GLY A 139 -1.27 6.58 3.14
CA GLY A 139 -0.84 7.94 3.41
C GLY A 139 0.68 8.09 3.43
N SER A 140 1.19 9.26 3.77
CA SER A 140 2.62 9.57 3.67
C SER A 140 3.10 10.46 4.83
N TRP A 141 4.41 10.71 4.87
CA TRP A 141 5.06 11.60 5.85
C TRP A 141 4.43 12.98 5.97
N LYS A 142 3.77 13.48 4.94
CA LYS A 142 3.12 14.80 4.93
C LYS A 142 1.68 14.78 5.43
N ASP A 143 1.08 13.60 5.60
CA ASP A 143 -0.32 13.42 5.93
C ASP A 143 -0.52 13.26 7.43
N ILE A 144 -1.62 13.80 7.98
CA ILE A 144 -1.96 13.64 9.39
C ILE A 144 -2.50 12.23 9.67
N ALA A 145 -2.53 11.82 10.94
CA ALA A 145 -2.95 10.50 11.39
C ALA A 145 -4.26 9.99 10.75
N ARG A 146 -5.24 10.88 10.52
CA ARG A 146 -6.51 10.52 9.86
C ARG A 146 -6.31 9.90 8.48
N TYR A 147 -5.32 10.35 7.72
CA TYR A 147 -5.10 9.93 6.34
C TYR A 147 -4.19 8.70 6.21
N VAL A 148 -3.54 8.27 7.30
CA VAL A 148 -2.74 7.04 7.31
C VAL A 148 -3.52 5.81 7.83
N ARG A 149 -4.83 5.95 8.06
CA ARG A 149 -5.71 4.82 8.40
C ARG A 149 -5.76 3.80 7.28
N ALA A 150 -5.85 2.52 7.63
CA ALA A 150 -5.88 1.43 6.66
C ALA A 150 -7.03 1.53 5.63
N ASN A 151 -8.20 2.07 6.06
CA ASN A 151 -9.36 2.26 5.19
C ASN A 151 -9.32 3.57 4.39
N ASN A 152 -8.34 4.44 4.63
CA ASN A 152 -8.26 5.68 3.88
C ASN A 152 -7.94 5.40 2.41
N ARG A 153 -8.63 6.12 1.53
CA ARG A 153 -8.45 6.07 0.08
C ARG A 153 -8.02 7.43 -0.41
N ALA A 154 -6.95 7.47 -1.14
CA ALA A 154 -6.53 8.65 -1.87
C ALA A 154 -6.30 8.29 -3.34
N GLN A 155 -6.02 9.26 -4.17
CA GLN A 155 -5.87 9.05 -5.59
C GLN A 155 -4.74 9.92 -6.16
N ALA A 156 -4.13 9.41 -7.23
CA ALA A 156 -3.21 10.19 -8.04
C ALA A 156 -3.32 9.77 -9.52
N PRO A 157 -3.00 10.67 -10.47
CA PRO A 157 -2.90 10.29 -11.87
C PRO A 157 -1.79 9.26 -12.06
N GLN A 158 -2.05 8.19 -12.81
CA GLN A 158 -1.11 7.07 -12.99
C GLN A 158 0.22 7.44 -13.64
N ASN A 159 0.27 8.59 -14.32
CA ASN A 159 1.45 9.13 -15.00
C ASN A 159 2.15 10.24 -14.20
N ALA A 160 1.74 10.49 -12.94
CA ALA A 160 2.36 11.50 -12.09
C ALA A 160 3.37 10.85 -11.14
N ALA A 161 4.53 11.50 -10.99
CA ALA A 161 5.53 11.14 -10.00
C ALA A 161 5.48 12.14 -8.84
N HIS A 162 5.52 11.62 -7.61
CA HIS A 162 5.51 12.41 -6.39
C HIS A 162 6.53 11.88 -5.40
N SER A 163 7.21 12.77 -4.66
CA SER A 163 8.18 12.41 -3.62
C SER A 163 7.58 11.66 -2.42
N TYR A 164 6.26 11.67 -2.30
CA TYR A 164 5.49 11.06 -1.23
C TYR A 164 4.66 9.85 -1.67
N ILE A 165 4.85 9.35 -2.90
CA ILE A 165 4.19 8.15 -3.41
C ILE A 165 5.24 7.14 -3.86
N GLY A 166 5.16 5.95 -3.31
CA GLY A 166 5.97 4.80 -3.67
C GLY A 166 5.10 3.60 -4.07
N PHE A 167 5.63 2.41 -3.94
CA PHE A 167 4.90 1.18 -4.22
C PHE A 167 5.50 -0.02 -3.50
N ARG A 168 4.67 -1.03 -3.29
CA ARG A 168 5.12 -2.38 -2.94
C ARG A 168 4.62 -3.38 -3.96
N CYS A 169 5.34 -4.47 -4.11
CA CYS A 169 4.96 -5.54 -5.03
C CYS A 169 4.35 -6.71 -4.26
N VAL A 170 3.38 -7.35 -4.88
CA VAL A 170 2.81 -8.63 -4.45
C VAL A 170 2.96 -9.67 -5.57
N ARG A 171 2.88 -10.94 -5.21
CA ARG A 171 2.71 -12.05 -6.14
C ARG A 171 1.76 -13.06 -5.54
N SER A 172 1.06 -13.80 -6.38
CA SER A 172 0.22 -14.90 -5.92
C SER A 172 1.09 -15.98 -5.30
N ALA A 173 0.63 -16.58 -4.19
CA ALA A 173 1.26 -17.76 -3.64
C ALA A 173 1.03 -18.92 -4.61
N VAL A 174 2.08 -19.65 -4.96
CA VAL A 174 1.96 -20.91 -5.68
C VAL A 174 1.70 -21.98 -4.61
N GLU A 175 0.48 -22.49 -4.55
CA GLU A 175 0.21 -23.68 -3.75
C GLU A 175 0.89 -24.88 -4.41
N PHE A 176 1.91 -25.40 -3.77
CA PHE A 176 2.41 -26.72 -4.12
C PHE A 176 1.43 -27.75 -3.51
N SER A 177 0.58 -28.34 -4.34
CA SER A 177 -0.15 -29.55 -3.93
C SER A 177 0.91 -30.60 -3.57
N LYS A 178 0.88 -31.05 -2.32
CA LYS A 178 1.69 -32.18 -1.83
C LYS A 178 1.23 -33.47 -2.47
#